data_6eacaf8c72e41da2e7975cf15f062474
#
_entry.id   6eacaf8c72e41da2e7975cf15f062474
#
_cell.length_a   1.000
_cell.length_b   1.000
_cell.length_c   1.000
_cell.angle_alpha   90.00
_cell.angle_beta   90.00
_cell.angle_gamma   90.00
#
_symmetry.space_group_name_H-M   'P 1'
#
loop_
_entity.id
_entity.type
_entity.pdbx_description
1 polymer ?
#
loop_
_entity_poly.entity_id
_entity_poly.type
_entity_poly.pdbx_seq_one_letter_code
_entity_poly.pdbx_strand_id
1 'polypeptide(L)'
;DVMEKFAGYGFNRSHAYAYSALAFQLAYFKTHYPAIFYQVMLNSANSDYLIDALESGFEVAPLSINTIPYHDKIANKAIYLGLKSIKGVSNDLALWILENRPYSNIEDFIAKLPENYLKLPLLEPLVKVGLFDSFERNRQKVFNNLVNLFEFVKELGSLFGDTIYSWQESEDWTEQEKFYMEQELLGIGVSKHPLQAIASKAIYPITPIRNLSENSYAIILVEVQKIKVIRTKKGENMAFLQVDDSKKKLDVTLFSDLYRQVGQEIKEGAFYYIKGKIQS
;
A
#
# COMPACT_ATOMS: atom_id res chain seq x y z
N ASP A 1 28.89 -33.76 29.14
CA ASP A 1 27.45 -33.94 29.20
C ASP A 1 26.86 -34.13 27.81
N VAL A 2 25.93 -35.09 27.62
CA VAL A 2 25.41 -35.46 26.28
C VAL A 2 24.72 -34.28 25.58
N MET A 3 24.00 -33.45 26.34
CA MET A 3 23.32 -32.24 25.82
C MET A 3 24.28 -31.14 25.34
N GLU A 4 25.39 -31.00 26.00
CA GLU A 4 26.43 -30.02 25.64
C GLU A 4 27.19 -30.41 24.33
N LYS A 5 27.38 -31.72 24.13
CA LYS A 5 27.87 -32.27 22.86
C LYS A 5 26.86 -32.13 21.71
N PHE A 6 25.57 -32.26 21.99
CA PHE A 6 24.50 -32.02 21.00
C PHE A 6 24.34 -30.58 20.63
N ALA A 7 24.50 -29.62 21.56
CA ALA A 7 24.41 -28.18 21.29
C ALA A 7 25.52 -27.70 20.32
N GLY A 8 26.72 -28.30 20.37
CA GLY A 8 27.79 -28.01 19.42
C GLY A 8 27.66 -28.69 18.04
N TYR A 9 26.80 -29.69 17.90
CA TYR A 9 26.64 -30.50 16.67
C TYR A 9 25.30 -30.23 15.95
N GLY A 10 24.41 -29.46 16.57
CA GLY A 10 23.02 -29.29 16.11
C GLY A 10 22.85 -28.42 14.85
N PHE A 11 23.90 -27.75 14.39
CA PHE A 11 23.85 -26.94 13.18
C PHE A 11 24.86 -27.43 12.14
N ASN A 12 24.35 -27.79 10.97
CA ASN A 12 25.20 -28.24 9.87
C ASN A 12 26.07 -27.06 9.36
N ARG A 13 27.37 -27.06 9.63
CA ARG A 13 28.30 -26.00 9.24
C ARG A 13 28.30 -25.73 7.73
N SER A 14 28.15 -26.75 6.91
CA SER A 14 28.06 -26.63 5.44
C SER A 14 26.82 -25.85 5.03
N HIS A 15 25.67 -26.10 5.72
CA HIS A 15 24.42 -25.39 5.50
C HIS A 15 24.56 -23.92 5.91
N ALA A 16 25.16 -23.65 7.10
CA ALA A 16 25.41 -22.29 7.55
C ALA A 16 26.31 -21.51 6.57
N TYR A 17 27.37 -22.14 6.09
CA TYR A 17 28.28 -21.54 5.11
C TYR A 17 27.57 -21.22 3.80
N ALA A 18 26.82 -22.19 3.25
CA ALA A 18 26.09 -21.99 2.00
C ALA A 18 25.06 -20.84 2.08
N TYR A 19 24.27 -20.80 3.18
CA TYR A 19 23.31 -19.73 3.39
C TYR A 19 23.98 -18.36 3.65
N SER A 20 25.08 -18.34 4.38
CA SER A 20 25.84 -17.10 4.61
C SER A 20 26.45 -16.59 3.32
N ALA A 21 26.98 -17.44 2.45
CA ALA A 21 27.49 -17.07 1.15
C ALA A 21 26.39 -16.51 0.24
N LEU A 22 25.20 -17.15 0.22
CA LEU A 22 24.06 -16.67 -0.54
C LEU A 22 23.55 -15.31 0.00
N ALA A 23 23.42 -15.18 1.31
CA ALA A 23 23.01 -13.92 1.94
C ALA A 23 24.00 -12.78 1.63
N PHE A 24 25.30 -13.05 1.65
CA PHE A 24 26.33 -12.10 1.27
C PHE A 24 26.20 -11.68 -0.21
N GLN A 25 25.99 -12.62 -1.12
CA GLN A 25 25.79 -12.32 -2.53
C GLN A 25 24.54 -11.45 -2.75
N LEU A 26 23.41 -11.77 -2.10
CA LEU A 26 22.20 -10.97 -2.18
C LEU A 26 22.42 -9.54 -1.64
N ALA A 27 23.10 -9.40 -0.50
CA ALA A 27 23.45 -8.11 0.06
C ALA A 27 24.38 -7.30 -0.86
N TYR A 28 25.34 -7.98 -1.51
CA TYR A 28 26.22 -7.37 -2.51
C TYR A 28 25.43 -6.83 -3.70
N PHE A 29 24.53 -7.64 -4.29
CA PHE A 29 23.67 -7.19 -5.40
C PHE A 29 22.74 -6.05 -4.99
N LYS A 30 22.14 -6.12 -3.82
CA LYS A 30 21.29 -5.06 -3.28
C LYS A 30 22.04 -3.73 -3.16
N THR A 31 23.29 -3.79 -2.70
CA THR A 31 24.12 -2.59 -2.49
C THR A 31 24.67 -2.00 -3.78
N HIS A 32 25.17 -2.84 -4.68
CA HIS A 32 25.89 -2.38 -5.87
C HIS A 32 25.02 -2.33 -7.13
N TYR A 33 23.95 -3.12 -7.19
CA TYR A 33 23.06 -3.23 -8.34
C TYR A 33 21.57 -3.24 -7.91
N PRO A 34 21.11 -2.22 -7.14
CA PRO A 34 19.79 -2.25 -6.51
C PRO A 34 18.65 -2.39 -7.52
N ALA A 35 18.72 -1.73 -8.67
CA ALA A 35 17.68 -1.84 -9.68
C ALA A 35 17.50 -3.28 -10.22
N ILE A 36 18.60 -3.98 -10.45
CA ILE A 36 18.59 -5.39 -10.90
C ILE A 36 18.10 -6.29 -9.77
N PHE A 37 18.59 -6.07 -8.55
CA PHE A 37 18.17 -6.83 -7.38
C PHE A 37 16.66 -6.75 -7.18
N TYR A 38 16.11 -5.54 -7.11
CA TYR A 38 14.67 -5.36 -6.90
C TYR A 38 13.85 -5.80 -8.10
N GLN A 39 14.33 -5.66 -9.34
CA GLN A 39 13.64 -6.19 -10.52
C GLN A 39 13.42 -7.71 -10.42
N VAL A 40 14.38 -8.44 -9.89
CA VAL A 40 14.26 -9.89 -9.68
C VAL A 40 13.35 -10.20 -8.50
N MET A 41 13.51 -9.48 -7.37
CA MET A 41 12.79 -9.74 -6.14
C MET A 41 11.30 -9.37 -6.22
N LEU A 42 10.92 -8.32 -6.94
CA LEU A 42 9.52 -7.94 -7.14
C LEU A 42 8.72 -9.03 -7.87
N ASN A 43 9.37 -9.84 -8.71
CA ASN A 43 8.73 -10.97 -9.37
C ASN A 43 8.47 -12.17 -8.44
N SER A 44 8.96 -12.14 -7.20
CA SER A 44 8.85 -13.25 -6.24
C SER A 44 7.60 -13.24 -5.37
N ALA A 45 6.58 -12.45 -5.69
CA ALA A 45 5.29 -12.36 -4.97
C ALA A 45 5.38 -11.98 -3.47
N ASN A 46 6.49 -11.39 -3.02
CA ASN A 46 6.67 -10.90 -1.65
C ASN A 46 6.64 -9.37 -1.63
N SER A 47 5.58 -8.78 -1.06
CA SER A 47 5.40 -7.33 -0.92
C SER A 47 6.49 -6.65 -0.08
N ASP A 48 7.22 -7.38 0.76
CA ASP A 48 8.29 -6.82 1.59
C ASP A 48 9.41 -6.20 0.75
N TYR A 49 9.70 -6.79 -0.41
CA TYR A 49 10.70 -6.24 -1.34
C TYR A 49 10.25 -4.94 -2.01
N LEU A 50 8.96 -4.75 -2.18
CA LEU A 50 8.41 -3.50 -2.70
C LEU A 50 8.59 -2.37 -1.67
N ILE A 51 8.28 -2.64 -0.40
CA ILE A 51 8.48 -1.69 0.71
C ILE A 51 9.97 -1.37 0.85
N ASP A 52 10.83 -2.39 0.84
CA ASP A 52 12.29 -2.23 0.95
C ASP A 52 12.87 -1.41 -0.24
N ALA A 53 12.34 -1.57 -1.44
CA ALA A 53 12.72 -0.76 -2.60
C ALA A 53 12.34 0.72 -2.41
N LEU A 54 11.13 0.99 -1.90
CA LEU A 54 10.69 2.35 -1.59
C LEU A 54 11.55 3.01 -0.52
N GLU A 55 11.92 2.27 0.54
CA GLU A 55 12.85 2.73 1.57
C GLU A 55 14.26 2.98 1.02
N SER A 56 14.65 2.28 -0.03
CA SER A 56 15.92 2.45 -0.76
C SER A 56 15.91 3.61 -1.77
N GLY A 57 14.81 4.39 -1.81
CA GLY A 57 14.69 5.59 -2.64
C GLY A 57 14.18 5.35 -4.06
N PHE A 58 13.55 4.21 -4.31
CA PHE A 58 12.75 4.01 -5.52
C PHE A 58 11.38 4.65 -5.33
N GLU A 59 10.74 5.08 -6.42
CA GLU A 59 9.41 5.68 -6.41
C GLU A 59 8.47 4.90 -7.32
N VAL A 60 7.19 4.80 -6.94
CA VAL A 60 6.19 4.19 -7.81
C VAL A 60 5.80 5.16 -8.91
N ALA A 61 5.90 4.71 -10.16
CA ALA A 61 5.44 5.47 -11.30
C ALA A 61 3.89 5.58 -11.28
N PRO A 62 3.32 6.70 -11.78
CA PRO A 62 1.88 6.83 -11.92
C PRO A 62 1.27 5.67 -12.71
N LEU A 63 0.17 5.14 -12.19
CA LEU A 63 -0.57 4.07 -12.86
C LEU A 63 -1.41 4.65 -14.01
N SER A 64 -1.45 3.95 -15.13
CA SER A 64 -2.33 4.29 -16.26
C SER A 64 -2.65 3.04 -17.07
N ILE A 65 -3.91 2.90 -17.44
CA ILE A 65 -4.39 1.75 -18.23
C ILE A 65 -3.62 1.60 -19.55
N ASN A 66 -3.13 2.70 -20.11
CA ASN A 66 -2.40 2.71 -21.38
C ASN A 66 -0.92 2.36 -21.25
N THR A 67 -0.32 2.46 -20.07
CA THR A 67 1.13 2.30 -19.88
C THR A 67 1.52 1.22 -18.89
N ILE A 68 0.59 0.76 -18.04
CA ILE A 68 0.85 -0.28 -17.04
C ILE A 68 1.40 -1.56 -17.70
N PRO A 69 2.54 -2.13 -17.21
CA PRO A 69 3.06 -3.39 -17.74
C PRO A 69 2.26 -4.60 -17.22
N TYR A 70 2.54 -5.79 -17.74
CA TYR A 70 1.97 -7.04 -17.23
C TYR A 70 2.59 -7.43 -15.87
N HIS A 71 3.92 -7.47 -15.81
CA HIS A 71 4.71 -7.69 -14.59
C HIS A 71 5.30 -6.39 -14.08
N ASP A 72 5.61 -6.34 -12.79
CA ASP A 72 6.32 -5.23 -12.20
C ASP A 72 7.66 -5.03 -12.91
N LYS A 73 8.02 -3.78 -13.14
CA LYS A 73 9.23 -3.40 -13.85
C LYS A 73 9.92 -2.24 -13.13
N ILE A 74 11.26 -2.29 -13.07
CA ILE A 74 12.07 -1.18 -12.59
C ILE A 74 12.83 -0.54 -13.76
N ALA A 75 12.74 0.78 -13.86
CA ALA A 75 13.55 1.57 -14.78
C ALA A 75 13.85 2.95 -14.16
N ASN A 76 15.10 3.38 -14.21
CA ASN A 76 15.52 4.72 -13.75
C ASN A 76 15.05 5.09 -12.33
N LYS A 77 15.17 4.17 -11.37
CA LYS A 77 14.66 4.30 -9.99
C LYS A 77 13.13 4.39 -9.86
N ALA A 78 12.38 4.20 -10.93
CA ALA A 78 10.93 4.11 -10.90
C ALA A 78 10.47 2.65 -10.93
N ILE A 79 9.48 2.35 -10.10
CA ILE A 79 8.79 1.05 -10.03
C ILE A 79 7.49 1.19 -10.80
N TYR A 80 7.36 0.47 -11.87
CA TYR A 80 6.14 0.34 -12.66
C TYR A 80 5.42 -0.91 -12.19
N LEU A 81 4.36 -0.75 -11.41
CA LEU A 81 3.54 -1.88 -10.96
C LEU A 81 2.80 -2.50 -12.16
N GLY A 82 2.70 -3.82 -12.17
CA GLY A 82 2.08 -4.59 -13.24
C GLY A 82 0.61 -4.92 -12.98
N LEU A 83 -0.15 -5.17 -14.04
CA LEU A 83 -1.55 -5.62 -13.91
C LEU A 83 -1.67 -6.90 -13.09
N LYS A 84 -0.68 -7.79 -13.17
CA LYS A 84 -0.65 -9.06 -12.41
C LYS A 84 -0.53 -8.84 -10.91
N SER A 85 0.02 -7.71 -10.47
CA SER A 85 0.19 -7.38 -9.04
C SER A 85 -1.08 -6.81 -8.42
N ILE A 86 -2.11 -6.51 -9.22
CA ILE A 86 -3.38 -6.00 -8.72
C ILE A 86 -4.27 -7.17 -8.32
N LYS A 87 -4.63 -7.27 -7.04
CA LYS A 87 -5.58 -8.29 -6.56
C LYS A 87 -6.93 -8.15 -7.27
N GLY A 88 -7.48 -9.30 -7.68
CA GLY A 88 -8.78 -9.33 -8.36
C GLY A 88 -8.71 -9.20 -9.88
N VAL A 89 -7.55 -8.86 -10.46
CA VAL A 89 -7.35 -8.84 -11.90
C VAL A 89 -6.87 -10.22 -12.36
N SER A 90 -7.68 -10.88 -13.21
CA SER A 90 -7.31 -12.17 -13.81
C SER A 90 -6.23 -12.01 -14.88
N ASN A 91 -5.45 -13.07 -15.11
CA ASN A 91 -4.45 -13.08 -16.16
C ASN A 91 -5.04 -12.78 -17.55
N ASP A 92 -6.22 -13.35 -17.84
CA ASP A 92 -6.88 -13.20 -19.14
C ASP A 92 -7.33 -11.74 -19.35
N LEU A 93 -7.92 -11.11 -18.32
CA LEU A 93 -8.29 -9.69 -18.39
C LEU A 93 -7.05 -8.81 -18.55
N ALA A 94 -5.98 -9.09 -17.81
CA ALA A 94 -4.74 -8.33 -17.92
C ALA A 94 -4.12 -8.41 -19.32
N LEU A 95 -4.05 -9.61 -19.91
CA LEU A 95 -3.55 -9.79 -21.27
C LEU A 95 -4.43 -9.10 -22.30
N TRP A 96 -5.74 -9.25 -22.16
CA TRP A 96 -6.69 -8.56 -23.04
C TRP A 96 -6.52 -7.03 -23.00
N ILE A 97 -6.37 -6.45 -21.80
CA ILE A 97 -6.12 -5.00 -21.64
C ILE A 97 -4.86 -4.58 -22.41
N LEU A 98 -3.78 -5.36 -22.33
CA LEU A 98 -2.52 -5.04 -23.00
C LEU A 98 -2.62 -5.10 -24.53
N GLU A 99 -3.36 -6.06 -25.05
CA GLU A 99 -3.49 -6.30 -26.49
C GLU A 99 -4.38 -5.27 -27.19
N ASN A 100 -5.34 -4.69 -26.48
CA ASN A 100 -6.35 -3.80 -27.04
C ASN A 100 -6.08 -2.30 -26.84
N ARG A 101 -4.89 -1.92 -26.40
CA ARG A 101 -4.44 -0.53 -26.27
C ARG A 101 -4.20 0.12 -27.64
N PRO A 102 -4.21 1.45 -27.74
CA PRO A 102 -4.52 2.42 -26.69
C PRO A 102 -6.03 2.64 -26.52
N TYR A 103 -6.40 3.17 -25.34
CA TYR A 103 -7.74 3.64 -25.03
C TYR A 103 -7.76 5.17 -25.01
N SER A 104 -8.78 5.77 -25.62
CA SER A 104 -8.91 7.23 -25.71
C SER A 104 -9.54 7.83 -24.45
N ASN A 105 -10.47 7.11 -23.82
CA ASN A 105 -11.20 7.46 -22.61
C ASN A 105 -11.79 6.20 -21.97
N ILE A 106 -12.57 6.35 -20.91
CA ILE A 106 -13.18 5.24 -20.16
C ILE A 106 -14.25 4.56 -21.02
N GLU A 107 -15.06 5.34 -21.74
CA GLU A 107 -16.10 4.82 -22.64
C GLU A 107 -15.51 3.95 -23.73
N ASP A 108 -14.41 4.37 -24.35
CA ASP A 108 -13.69 3.57 -25.37
C ASP A 108 -13.15 2.26 -24.78
N PHE A 109 -12.62 2.29 -23.55
CA PHE A 109 -12.19 1.08 -22.85
C PHE A 109 -13.36 0.11 -22.65
N ILE A 110 -14.49 0.61 -22.09
CA ILE A 110 -15.68 -0.21 -21.83
C ILE A 110 -16.31 -0.72 -23.14
N ALA A 111 -16.36 0.10 -24.19
CA ALA A 111 -16.92 -0.28 -25.47
C ALA A 111 -16.12 -1.39 -26.19
N LYS A 112 -14.81 -1.42 -25.99
CA LYS A 112 -13.94 -2.48 -26.52
C LYS A 112 -14.03 -3.78 -25.70
N LEU A 113 -14.45 -3.68 -24.42
CA LEU A 113 -14.37 -4.80 -23.47
C LEU A 113 -15.37 -5.91 -23.85
N PRO A 114 -14.95 -7.20 -23.92
CA PRO A 114 -15.86 -8.31 -24.09
C PRO A 114 -16.92 -8.38 -22.99
N GLU A 115 -18.14 -8.77 -23.36
CA GLU A 115 -19.30 -8.76 -22.45
C GLU A 115 -19.09 -9.56 -21.15
N ASN A 116 -18.33 -10.65 -21.21
CA ASN A 116 -18.00 -11.46 -20.04
C ASN A 116 -17.17 -10.71 -18.98
N TYR A 117 -16.48 -9.61 -19.34
CA TYR A 117 -15.73 -8.74 -18.43
C TYR A 117 -16.52 -7.50 -17.98
N LEU A 118 -17.69 -7.20 -18.56
CA LEU A 118 -18.55 -6.09 -18.14
C LEU A 118 -19.25 -6.43 -16.82
N LYS A 119 -18.46 -6.54 -15.74
CA LYS A 119 -18.91 -6.88 -14.39
C LYS A 119 -18.17 -6.00 -13.39
N LEU A 120 -18.95 -5.37 -12.50
CA LEU A 120 -18.40 -4.46 -11.50
C LEU A 120 -17.24 -5.07 -10.69
N PRO A 121 -17.31 -6.31 -10.15
CA PRO A 121 -16.21 -6.88 -9.37
C PRO A 121 -14.91 -7.09 -10.14
N LEU A 122 -14.95 -7.15 -11.47
CA LEU A 122 -13.75 -7.31 -12.30
C LEU A 122 -13.08 -5.97 -12.62
N LEU A 123 -13.85 -4.88 -12.72
CA LEU A 123 -13.35 -3.55 -13.08
C LEU A 123 -13.12 -2.64 -11.86
N GLU A 124 -13.80 -2.91 -10.76
CA GLU A 124 -13.64 -2.20 -9.50
C GLU A 124 -12.16 -2.08 -9.05
N PRO A 125 -11.32 -3.15 -9.06
CA PRO A 125 -9.92 -3.04 -8.70
C PRO A 125 -9.14 -2.06 -9.59
N LEU A 126 -9.44 -2.00 -10.89
CA LEU A 126 -8.78 -1.10 -11.84
C LEU A 126 -9.07 0.38 -11.52
N VAL A 127 -10.33 0.69 -11.14
CA VAL A 127 -10.72 2.04 -10.73
C VAL A 127 -10.08 2.41 -9.41
N LYS A 128 -10.16 1.52 -8.42
CA LYS A 128 -9.66 1.78 -7.05
C LYS A 128 -8.16 2.06 -6.99
N VAL A 129 -7.37 1.40 -7.86
CA VAL A 129 -5.92 1.65 -7.92
C VAL A 129 -5.55 2.85 -8.82
N GLY A 130 -6.52 3.50 -9.46
CA GLY A 130 -6.31 4.72 -10.23
C GLY A 130 -5.79 4.49 -11.66
N LEU A 131 -6.07 3.35 -12.28
CA LEU A 131 -5.66 3.10 -13.69
C LEU A 131 -6.30 4.05 -14.69
N PHE A 132 -7.42 4.68 -14.33
CA PHE A 132 -8.14 5.62 -15.17
C PHE A 132 -7.89 7.10 -14.81
N ASP A 133 -7.01 7.40 -13.84
CA ASP A 133 -6.74 8.76 -13.37
C ASP A 133 -6.22 9.71 -14.46
N SER A 134 -5.66 9.16 -15.55
CA SER A 134 -5.27 9.93 -16.72
C SER A 134 -6.47 10.45 -17.55
N PHE A 135 -7.64 9.83 -17.39
CA PHE A 135 -8.89 10.22 -18.06
C PHE A 135 -9.81 11.00 -17.13
N GLU A 136 -10.06 10.44 -15.93
CA GLU A 136 -10.87 11.06 -14.89
C GLU A 136 -10.23 10.80 -13.52
N ARG A 137 -9.90 11.88 -12.80
CA ARG A 137 -9.23 11.80 -11.49
C ARG A 137 -10.16 11.45 -10.35
N ASN A 138 -11.45 11.75 -10.50
CA ASN A 138 -12.45 11.38 -9.52
C ASN A 138 -12.80 9.90 -9.65
N ARG A 139 -12.10 9.06 -8.88
CA ARG A 139 -12.26 7.61 -8.92
C ARG A 139 -13.63 7.15 -8.46
N GLN A 140 -14.23 7.82 -7.47
CA GLN A 140 -15.57 7.51 -6.99
C GLN A 140 -16.62 7.79 -8.05
N LYS A 141 -16.48 8.89 -8.79
CA LYS A 141 -17.34 9.18 -9.96
C LYS A 141 -17.25 8.07 -10.99
N VAL A 142 -16.03 7.63 -11.35
CA VAL A 142 -15.85 6.51 -12.28
C VAL A 142 -16.53 5.25 -11.76
N PHE A 143 -16.29 4.88 -10.52
CA PHE A 143 -16.85 3.70 -9.88
C PHE A 143 -18.40 3.71 -9.90
N ASN A 144 -19.01 4.82 -9.48
CA ASN A 144 -20.46 4.96 -9.39
C ASN A 144 -21.15 4.89 -10.77
N ASN A 145 -20.44 5.24 -11.82
CA ASN A 145 -21.00 5.23 -13.18
C ASN A 145 -20.76 3.92 -13.95
N LEU A 146 -19.90 3.00 -13.47
CA LEU A 146 -19.53 1.81 -14.23
C LEU A 146 -20.73 0.99 -14.71
N VAL A 147 -21.71 0.71 -13.83
CA VAL A 147 -22.86 -0.14 -14.18
C VAL A 147 -23.71 0.52 -15.25
N ASN A 148 -24.02 1.80 -15.10
CA ASN A 148 -24.79 2.56 -16.09
C ASN A 148 -24.04 2.67 -17.42
N LEU A 149 -22.72 2.77 -17.36
CA LEU A 149 -21.86 2.80 -18.55
C LEU A 149 -21.86 1.45 -19.29
N PHE A 150 -21.92 0.32 -18.56
CA PHE A 150 -22.07 -0.99 -19.18
C PHE A 150 -23.39 -1.10 -19.96
N GLU A 151 -24.49 -0.65 -19.36
CA GLU A 151 -25.81 -0.66 -20.00
C GLU A 151 -25.84 0.26 -21.24
N PHE A 152 -25.31 1.48 -21.08
CA PHE A 152 -25.20 2.44 -22.18
C PHE A 152 -24.41 1.88 -23.36
N VAL A 153 -23.29 1.24 -23.14
CA VAL A 153 -22.48 0.65 -24.23
C VAL A 153 -23.19 -0.54 -24.89
N LYS A 154 -23.92 -1.35 -24.13
CA LYS A 154 -24.75 -2.44 -24.69
C LYS A 154 -25.87 -1.92 -25.57
N GLU A 155 -26.52 -0.84 -25.17
CA GLU A 155 -27.61 -0.21 -25.93
C GLU A 155 -27.09 0.49 -27.21
N LEU A 156 -25.93 1.17 -27.14
CA LEU A 156 -25.30 1.80 -28.32
C LEU A 156 -24.90 0.79 -29.40
N GLY A 157 -24.53 -0.43 -29.01
CA GLY A 157 -24.28 -1.52 -29.97
C GLY A 157 -25.52 -1.91 -30.80
N SER A 158 -26.73 -1.46 -30.41
CA SER A 158 -28.02 -1.69 -31.05
C SER A 158 -28.61 -0.48 -31.78
N LEU A 159 -28.14 0.74 -31.50
CA LEU A 159 -28.71 1.99 -32.05
C LEU A 159 -27.61 2.91 -32.60
N PHE A 160 -27.69 3.23 -33.89
CA PHE A 160 -26.84 4.24 -34.52
C PHE A 160 -27.11 5.64 -33.93
N GLY A 161 -26.13 6.30 -33.31
CA GLY A 161 -26.25 7.68 -32.91
C GLY A 161 -25.03 8.22 -32.15
N ASP A 162 -24.70 9.50 -32.39
CA ASP A 162 -23.68 10.29 -31.68
C ASP A 162 -24.08 10.60 -30.22
N THR A 163 -24.55 9.59 -29.47
CA THR A 163 -25.01 9.79 -28.11
C THR A 163 -23.80 9.76 -27.17
N ILE A 164 -23.60 10.86 -26.44
CA ILE A 164 -22.52 10.98 -25.44
C ILE A 164 -23.07 10.51 -24.10
N TYR A 165 -22.29 9.66 -23.38
CA TYR A 165 -22.64 9.24 -22.04
C TYR A 165 -22.69 10.43 -21.07
N SER A 166 -23.77 10.54 -20.31
CA SER A 166 -23.93 11.58 -19.29
C SER A 166 -23.44 11.09 -17.93
N TRP A 167 -22.26 11.56 -17.52
CA TRP A 167 -21.67 11.20 -16.26
C TRP A 167 -22.47 11.78 -15.08
N GLN A 168 -22.79 10.95 -14.10
CA GLN A 168 -23.32 11.39 -12.82
C GLN A 168 -22.17 11.88 -11.94
N GLU A 169 -22.26 13.13 -11.48
CA GLU A 169 -21.26 13.71 -10.58
C GLU A 169 -21.36 13.14 -9.18
N SER A 170 -20.23 12.99 -8.51
CA SER A 170 -20.13 12.59 -7.10
C SER A 170 -18.88 13.23 -6.50
N GLU A 171 -18.83 13.36 -5.18
CA GLU A 171 -17.60 13.65 -4.47
C GLU A 171 -16.63 12.48 -4.65
N ASP A 172 -15.33 12.79 -4.67
CA ASP A 172 -14.30 11.77 -4.79
C ASP A 172 -13.98 11.14 -3.43
N TRP A 173 -13.45 9.93 -3.46
CA TRP A 173 -12.86 9.33 -2.26
C TRP A 173 -11.76 10.23 -1.70
N THR A 174 -11.68 10.27 -0.38
CA THR A 174 -10.62 10.97 0.31
C THR A 174 -9.26 10.34 -0.01
N GLU A 175 -8.18 11.09 0.11
CA GLU A 175 -6.82 10.55 -0.07
C GLU A 175 -6.52 9.37 0.86
N GLN A 176 -7.13 9.35 2.05
CA GLN A 176 -7.03 8.24 2.99
C GLN A 176 -7.70 6.98 2.45
N GLU A 177 -8.94 7.10 1.93
CA GLU A 177 -9.66 5.97 1.34
C GLU A 177 -8.92 5.42 0.12
N LYS A 178 -8.45 6.30 -0.78
CA LYS A 178 -7.63 5.90 -1.94
C LYS A 178 -6.40 5.14 -1.51
N PHE A 179 -5.65 5.66 -0.53
CA PHE A 179 -4.44 5.03 -0.01
C PHE A 179 -4.71 3.61 0.53
N TYR A 180 -5.78 3.41 1.32
CA TYR A 180 -6.09 2.09 1.86
C TYR A 180 -6.62 1.12 0.80
N MET A 181 -7.39 1.58 -0.18
CA MET A 181 -7.81 0.77 -1.33
C MET A 181 -6.59 0.29 -2.13
N GLU A 182 -5.63 1.17 -2.39
CA GLU A 182 -4.38 0.83 -3.05
C GLU A 182 -3.56 -0.17 -2.22
N GLN A 183 -3.43 0.06 -0.91
CA GLN A 183 -2.72 -0.85 -0.01
C GLN A 183 -3.35 -2.24 0.02
N GLU A 184 -4.67 -2.35 0.02
CA GLU A 184 -5.38 -3.62 -0.06
C GLU A 184 -5.13 -4.35 -1.38
N LEU A 185 -5.17 -3.63 -2.51
CA LEU A 185 -5.13 -4.21 -3.86
C LEU A 185 -3.72 -4.39 -4.41
N LEU A 186 -2.76 -3.52 -4.05
CA LEU A 186 -1.38 -3.51 -4.54
C LEU A 186 -0.35 -3.94 -3.49
N GLY A 187 -0.77 -4.03 -2.21
CA GLY A 187 0.14 -4.23 -1.07
C GLY A 187 0.83 -2.97 -0.57
N ILE A 188 0.70 -1.86 -1.28
CA ILE A 188 1.19 -0.52 -0.89
C ILE A 188 0.19 0.56 -1.29
N GLY A 189 0.22 1.70 -0.58
CA GLY A 189 -0.45 2.92 -1.03
C GLY A 189 0.45 3.70 -2.00
N VAL A 190 -0.09 4.05 -3.16
CA VAL A 190 0.57 4.87 -4.20
C VAL A 190 0.23 6.35 -4.01
N SER A 191 -1.00 6.62 -3.59
CA SER A 191 -1.46 7.95 -3.18
C SER A 191 -0.69 8.46 -1.96
N LYS A 192 -0.76 9.76 -1.70
CA LYS A 192 -0.08 10.34 -0.53
C LYS A 192 -0.59 9.71 0.76
N HIS A 193 0.34 9.22 1.58
CA HIS A 193 -0.02 8.71 2.90
C HIS A 193 -0.75 9.80 3.70
N PRO A 194 -1.90 9.49 4.34
CA PRO A 194 -2.68 10.47 5.09
C PRO A 194 -1.86 11.25 6.13
N LEU A 195 -0.92 10.58 6.82
CA LEU A 195 -0.01 11.24 7.76
C LEU A 195 0.83 12.36 7.13
N GLN A 196 1.21 12.26 5.86
CA GLN A 196 1.99 13.30 5.18
C GLN A 196 1.13 14.56 4.95
N ALA A 197 -0.15 14.38 4.62
CA ALA A 197 -1.08 15.48 4.46
C ALA A 197 -1.34 16.20 5.80
N ILE A 198 -1.44 15.45 6.91
CA ILE A 198 -1.59 15.99 8.25
C ILE A 198 -0.29 16.66 8.70
N ALA A 199 0.87 16.03 8.47
CA ALA A 199 2.18 16.56 8.83
C ALA A 199 2.49 17.90 8.16
N SER A 200 2.06 18.10 6.90
CA SER A 200 2.26 19.35 6.17
C SER A 200 1.49 20.54 6.78
N LYS A 201 0.44 20.27 7.57
CA LYS A 201 -0.39 21.26 8.28
C LYS A 201 -0.09 21.33 9.77
N ALA A 202 0.92 20.60 10.24
CA ALA A 202 1.23 20.50 11.66
C ALA A 202 1.73 21.82 12.22
N ILE A 203 1.17 22.20 13.37
CA ILE A 203 1.57 23.39 14.13
C ILE A 203 2.76 23.10 15.04
N TYR A 204 2.98 21.80 15.37
CA TYR A 204 4.04 21.36 16.27
C TYR A 204 5.19 20.70 15.50
N PRO A 205 6.43 20.80 16.00
CA PRO A 205 7.57 20.09 15.41
C PRO A 205 7.37 18.58 15.63
N ILE A 206 7.23 17.85 14.53
CA ILE A 206 7.07 16.39 14.54
C ILE A 206 8.43 15.75 14.36
N THR A 207 8.75 14.81 15.25
CA THR A 207 9.94 13.97 15.13
C THR A 207 9.57 12.62 14.50
N PRO A 208 10.13 12.25 13.33
CA PRO A 208 9.93 10.90 12.78
C PRO A 208 10.43 9.82 13.75
N ILE A 209 9.75 8.66 13.78
CA ILE A 209 10.12 7.56 14.71
C ILE A 209 11.59 7.14 14.52
N ARG A 210 12.11 7.13 13.29
CA ARG A 210 13.52 6.79 13.02
C ARG A 210 14.55 7.74 13.65
N ASN A 211 14.13 8.96 13.99
CA ASN A 211 15.00 10.01 14.54
C ASN A 211 14.85 10.18 16.05
N LEU A 212 14.09 9.28 16.71
CA LEU A 212 13.91 9.32 18.15
C LEU A 212 15.22 8.98 18.87
N SER A 213 15.55 9.75 19.90
CA SER A 213 16.71 9.50 20.75
C SER A 213 16.26 9.03 22.12
N GLU A 214 16.98 8.07 22.70
CA GLU A 214 16.71 7.55 24.03
C GLU A 214 16.74 8.67 25.09
N ASN A 215 15.90 8.54 26.10
CA ASN A 215 15.76 9.46 27.22
C ASN A 215 15.35 10.90 26.84
N SER A 216 14.96 11.16 25.59
CA SER A 216 14.45 12.45 25.13
C SER A 216 12.92 12.52 25.18
N TYR A 217 12.38 13.73 25.07
CA TYR A 217 10.96 13.96 24.80
C TYR A 217 10.77 14.29 23.32
N ALA A 218 9.76 13.69 22.73
CA ALA A 218 9.42 13.97 21.33
C ALA A 218 7.90 14.07 21.15
N ILE A 219 7.50 14.76 20.07
CA ILE A 219 6.14 14.72 19.53
C ILE A 219 6.21 13.95 18.23
N ILE A 220 5.47 12.85 18.15
CA ILE A 220 5.32 12.03 16.96
C ILE A 220 3.89 12.18 16.41
N LEU A 221 3.74 12.10 15.09
CA LEU A 221 2.45 11.99 14.44
C LEU A 221 2.36 10.57 13.86
N VAL A 222 1.36 9.83 14.28
CA VAL A 222 1.25 8.39 14.01
C VAL A 222 -0.19 7.97 13.81
N GLU A 223 -0.36 6.85 13.13
CA GLU A 223 -1.59 6.07 13.10
C GLU A 223 -1.55 4.99 14.19
N VAL A 224 -2.63 4.81 14.91
CA VAL A 224 -2.76 3.72 15.88
C VAL A 224 -3.21 2.46 15.14
N GLN A 225 -2.31 1.49 15.00
CA GLN A 225 -2.57 0.23 14.30
C GLN A 225 -3.29 -0.78 15.19
N LYS A 226 -2.93 -0.82 16.49
CA LYS A 226 -3.47 -1.79 17.44
C LYS A 226 -3.48 -1.25 18.85
N ILE A 227 -4.53 -1.59 19.59
CA ILE A 227 -4.70 -1.22 21.01
C ILE A 227 -4.82 -2.50 21.83
N LYS A 228 -3.94 -2.66 22.82
CA LYS A 228 -3.99 -3.74 23.80
C LYS A 228 -4.16 -3.18 25.20
N VAL A 229 -5.38 -3.28 25.75
CA VAL A 229 -5.67 -2.88 27.12
C VAL A 229 -5.31 -4.00 28.08
N ILE A 230 -4.63 -3.65 29.17
CA ILE A 230 -4.32 -4.59 30.25
C ILE A 230 -4.69 -3.99 31.61
N ARG A 231 -4.94 -4.85 32.59
CA ARG A 231 -5.20 -4.45 33.97
C ARG A 231 -3.93 -4.60 34.79
N THR A 232 -3.53 -3.52 35.46
CA THR A 232 -2.35 -3.50 36.31
C THR A 232 -2.60 -4.29 37.62
N LYS A 233 -1.54 -4.59 38.38
CA LYS A 233 -1.64 -5.23 39.69
C LYS A 233 -2.47 -4.38 40.72
N LYS A 234 -2.58 -3.08 40.48
CA LYS A 234 -3.39 -2.16 41.31
C LYS A 234 -4.87 -2.12 40.88
N GLY A 235 -5.25 -2.91 39.88
CA GLY A 235 -6.62 -2.99 39.36
C GLY A 235 -6.99 -1.90 38.35
N GLU A 236 -6.07 -1.02 37.97
CA GLU A 236 -6.27 0.05 37.01
C GLU A 236 -6.00 -0.43 35.57
N ASN A 237 -6.66 0.16 34.58
CA ASN A 237 -6.41 -0.14 33.18
C ASN A 237 -5.25 0.73 32.65
N MET A 238 -4.42 0.16 31.78
CA MET A 238 -3.43 0.83 30.95
C MET A 238 -3.44 0.21 29.56
N ALA A 239 -2.85 0.85 28.57
CA ALA A 239 -2.82 0.31 27.21
C ALA A 239 -1.42 0.33 26.60
N PHE A 240 -1.16 -0.65 25.76
CA PHE A 240 -0.08 -0.64 24.79
C PHE A 240 -0.67 -0.35 23.40
N LEU A 241 -0.12 0.66 22.73
CA LEU A 241 -0.50 1.05 21.39
C LEU A 241 0.62 0.65 20.43
N GLN A 242 0.31 -0.10 19.41
CA GLN A 242 1.22 -0.24 18.27
C GLN A 242 0.90 0.88 17.29
N VAL A 243 1.87 1.74 17.02
CA VAL A 243 1.70 2.93 16.19
C VAL A 243 2.66 2.92 15.00
N ASP A 244 2.31 3.63 13.93
CA ASP A 244 3.06 3.69 12.68
C ASP A 244 3.13 5.13 12.17
N ASP A 245 4.31 5.62 11.79
CA ASP A 245 4.51 6.95 11.17
C ASP A 245 4.58 6.89 9.64
N SER A 246 4.09 5.81 9.02
CA SER A 246 4.20 5.45 7.60
C SER A 246 5.56 4.92 7.15
N LYS A 247 6.55 4.92 8.01
CA LYS A 247 7.91 4.43 7.71
C LYS A 247 8.44 3.45 8.75
N LYS A 248 8.01 3.60 9.99
CA LYS A 248 8.46 2.76 11.12
C LYS A 248 7.36 2.60 12.15
N LYS A 249 7.29 1.41 12.73
CA LYS A 249 6.39 1.08 13.85
C LYS A 249 7.08 1.31 15.17
N LEU A 250 6.29 1.66 16.18
CA LEU A 250 6.73 1.88 17.56
C LEU A 250 5.64 1.39 18.51
N ASP A 251 6.05 0.84 19.65
CA ASP A 251 5.15 0.55 20.74
C ASP A 251 5.12 1.73 21.72
N VAL A 252 3.92 2.20 22.04
CA VAL A 252 3.68 3.30 22.98
C VAL A 252 2.93 2.77 24.18
N THR A 253 3.43 3.07 25.38
CA THR A 253 2.77 2.73 26.65
C THR A 253 1.91 3.89 27.13
N LEU A 254 0.63 3.64 27.28
CA LEU A 254 -0.33 4.57 27.86
C LEU A 254 -0.60 4.17 29.31
N PHE A 255 0.05 4.86 30.23
CA PHE A 255 -0.10 4.57 31.67
C PHE A 255 -1.49 4.90 32.19
N SER A 256 -1.87 4.29 33.31
CA SER A 256 -3.23 4.31 33.86
C SER A 256 -3.83 5.69 34.00
N ASP A 257 -3.06 6.69 34.46
CA ASP A 257 -3.57 8.05 34.66
C ASP A 257 -3.99 8.70 33.34
N LEU A 258 -3.17 8.56 32.30
CA LEU A 258 -3.49 9.10 30.99
C LEU A 258 -4.56 8.25 30.29
N TYR A 259 -4.50 6.91 30.44
CA TYR A 259 -5.53 6.02 29.86
C TYR A 259 -6.92 6.33 30.42
N ARG A 260 -7.03 6.68 31.70
CA ARG A 260 -8.31 7.09 32.32
C ARG A 260 -8.91 8.34 31.69
N GLN A 261 -8.05 9.25 31.20
CA GLN A 261 -8.48 10.51 30.59
C GLN A 261 -8.86 10.35 29.11
N VAL A 262 -8.04 9.62 28.34
CA VAL A 262 -8.17 9.60 26.86
C VAL A 262 -8.43 8.20 26.27
N GLY A 263 -8.43 7.15 27.10
CA GLY A 263 -8.48 5.77 26.60
C GLY A 263 -9.73 5.41 25.79
N GLN A 264 -10.86 6.10 26.03
CA GLN A 264 -12.09 5.91 25.26
C GLN A 264 -12.11 6.67 23.93
N GLU A 265 -11.24 7.67 23.77
CA GLU A 265 -11.14 8.50 22.56
C GLU A 265 -10.18 7.91 21.54
N ILE A 266 -9.28 7.01 21.98
CA ILE A 266 -8.28 6.40 21.11
C ILE A 266 -8.92 5.25 20.33
N LYS A 267 -8.76 5.29 19.01
CA LYS A 267 -9.31 4.29 18.07
C LYS A 267 -8.20 3.77 17.14
N GLU A 268 -8.28 2.49 16.81
CA GLU A 268 -7.48 1.89 15.75
C GLU A 268 -7.83 2.53 14.40
N GLY A 269 -6.83 2.74 13.53
CA GLY A 269 -6.96 3.42 12.25
C GLY A 269 -7.03 4.95 12.34
N ALA A 270 -7.00 5.55 13.52
CA ALA A 270 -7.02 7.00 13.70
C ALA A 270 -5.63 7.59 13.92
N PHE A 271 -5.48 8.88 13.57
CA PHE A 271 -4.22 9.62 13.64
C PHE A 271 -4.14 10.47 14.89
N TYR A 272 -2.99 10.42 15.57
CA TYR A 272 -2.76 11.15 16.80
C TYR A 272 -1.39 11.81 16.84
N TYR A 273 -1.33 12.98 17.44
CA TYR A 273 -0.09 13.54 17.95
C TYR A 273 0.16 12.96 19.34
N ILE A 274 1.26 12.26 19.50
CA ILE A 274 1.65 11.67 20.78
C ILE A 274 2.91 12.39 21.29
N LYS A 275 2.82 13.03 22.46
CA LYS A 275 3.97 13.58 23.18
C LYS A 275 4.37 12.62 24.29
N GLY A 276 5.60 12.17 24.26
CA GLY A 276 6.07 11.20 25.23
C GLY A 276 7.58 11.23 25.45
N LYS A 277 8.01 10.52 26.50
CA LYS A 277 9.42 10.24 26.77
C LYS A 277 9.80 8.93 26.08
N ILE A 278 10.92 8.95 25.39
CA ILE A 278 11.48 7.77 24.72
C ILE A 278 12.24 6.94 25.74
N GLN A 279 11.90 5.66 25.85
CA GLN A 279 12.58 4.68 26.69
C GLN A 279 13.05 3.51 25.82
N SER A 280 14.19 2.93 26.16
CA SER A 280 14.73 1.70 25.54
C SER A 280 14.04 0.47 26.12
#